data_e55161bfd809fd266675afd6d394f8e4
#
_entry.id   e55161bfd809fd266675afd6d394f8e4
#
_cell.length_a   1.000
_cell.length_b   1.000
_cell.length_c   1.000
_cell.angle_alpha   90.00
_cell.angle_beta   90.00
_cell.angle_gamma   90.00
#
_symmetry.space_group_name_H-M   'P 1'
#
loop_
_entity.id
_entity.type
_entity.pdbx_description
1 polymer ?
#
loop_
_entity_poly.entity_id
_entity_poly.type
_entity_poly.pdbx_seq_one_letter_code
_entity_poly.pdbx_strand_id
1 'polypeptide(L)'
;MKLRQTAGLAVPLVLVPILLAACSSSSSSSPSSAASSSTSAPASASGGLKTGLKVFVIPKNLGNSYFTTADSANSGGAIAALDALGETGTETSGTAGTPAAQIPAIQAAVSKGASALIVSATDPTALCPTLNSAIKRNIPVVTYDSDAPTCRSLFIEQASSAELGTSEVDLLAKQIHDSGQIAIVSATASDTNQNTWIGYMKQELKKYPKMTLVSTVYGNDDTATSTQVTQGLLEQYPNLKGIISPTTVGIAAAAAVLDTPKYRGKIALTGLGTPDEMKKYVSDGTVTSFELWNPADLGYLAGYAAVNLASGKINGTAGQTFTAGKLGSFTVGADKTVLLGPPFVFSAANINQFNF
;
A
#
# COMPACT_ATOMS: atom_id res chain seq x y z
N MET A 1 -1.19 18.52 -59.62
CA MET A 1 -1.17 19.85 -60.29
C MET A 1 -0.91 20.92 -59.21
N LYS A 2 0.27 21.61 -59.40
CA LYS A 2 0.76 22.82 -58.69
C LYS A 2 0.92 22.71 -57.15
N LEU A 3 2.09 22.50 -56.55
CA LEU A 3 3.36 23.29 -56.43
C LEU A 3 3.20 24.77 -56.06
N ARG A 4 3.74 25.17 -54.90
CA ARG A 4 4.77 26.23 -54.66
C ARG A 4 4.84 26.44 -53.12
N GLN A 5 6.01 26.17 -52.46
CA GLN A 5 7.22 27.00 -52.33
C GLN A 5 6.95 28.32 -51.59
N THR A 6 7.67 28.75 -50.61
CA THR A 6 9.03 28.75 -50.01
C THR A 6 9.17 30.00 -49.17
N ALA A 7 10.03 30.03 -48.23
CA ALA A 7 10.93 31.05 -47.71
C ALA A 7 10.81 31.14 -46.17
N GLY A 8 11.76 31.02 -45.33
CA GLY A 8 13.21 31.22 -45.39
C GLY A 8 13.59 32.60 -44.91
N LEU A 9 14.28 32.75 -43.79
CA LEU A 9 15.23 33.79 -43.37
C LEU A 9 15.26 33.82 -41.84
N ALA A 10 16.31 33.55 -41.21
CA ALA A 10 17.69 34.03 -41.10
C ALA A 10 17.97 34.62 -39.70
N VAL A 11 19.00 34.12 -39.11
CA VAL A 11 19.70 34.52 -37.89
C VAL A 11 20.32 35.91 -38.03
N PRO A 12 20.55 36.67 -36.96
CA PRO A 12 21.94 37.02 -36.71
C PRO A 12 22.45 36.75 -35.27
N LEU A 13 23.63 36.23 -35.27
CA LEU A 13 24.67 36.16 -34.29
C LEU A 13 25.20 37.57 -34.00
N VAL A 14 25.34 37.96 -32.72
CA VAL A 14 26.18 39.12 -32.34
C VAL A 14 27.13 38.67 -31.25
N LEU A 15 28.39 38.80 -31.56
CA LEU A 15 29.57 38.53 -30.73
C LEU A 15 30.09 39.83 -30.11
N VAL A 16 30.58 39.74 -28.84
CA VAL A 16 31.82 40.32 -28.25
C VAL A 16 31.78 41.84 -27.90
N PRO A 17 32.56 42.38 -26.95
CA PRO A 17 33.79 41.87 -26.33
C PRO A 17 33.96 42.01 -24.80
N ILE A 18 34.98 41.29 -24.31
CA ILE A 18 35.71 41.36 -23.08
C ILE A 18 36.39 42.71 -22.88
N LEU A 19 36.40 43.24 -21.68
CA LEU A 19 37.42 44.20 -21.18
C LEU A 19 37.79 43.90 -19.74
N LEU A 20 39.02 43.49 -19.58
CA LEU A 20 39.76 43.46 -18.31
C LEU A 20 40.20 44.88 -17.92
N ALA A 21 40.11 45.26 -16.69
CA ALA A 21 41.04 46.20 -16.08
C ALA A 21 41.11 45.94 -14.57
N ALA A 22 42.32 45.84 -14.09
CA ALA A 22 42.76 45.60 -12.70
C ALA A 22 43.04 46.92 -11.95
N CYS A 23 43.23 46.73 -10.66
CA CYS A 23 44.03 47.53 -9.68
C CYS A 23 43.28 48.41 -8.66
N SER A 24 43.29 47.91 -7.44
CA SER A 24 43.97 48.39 -6.23
C SER A 24 43.44 49.66 -5.52
N SER A 25 43.15 49.51 -4.29
CA SER A 25 43.72 50.08 -3.04
C SER A 25 42.65 50.48 -2.02
N SER A 26 42.82 49.85 -0.88
CA SER A 26 42.69 50.29 0.53
C SER A 26 41.76 51.45 0.92
N SER A 27 40.83 51.21 1.82
CA SER A 27 40.81 51.71 3.21
C SER A 27 39.50 51.45 3.94
N SER A 28 39.65 50.85 5.10
CA SER A 28 38.91 50.95 6.38
C SER A 28 37.56 51.65 6.46
N SER A 29 36.53 50.91 6.94
CA SER A 29 35.77 51.23 8.15
C SER A 29 34.68 50.18 8.43
N SER A 30 34.53 49.86 9.69
CA SER A 30 33.76 48.84 10.36
C SER A 30 32.23 49.11 10.42
N PRO A 31 31.43 48.33 11.20
CA PRO A 31 30.61 47.23 10.64
C PRO A 31 29.12 47.56 10.76
N SER A 32 28.33 47.03 9.88
CA SER A 32 26.89 47.01 10.05
C SER A 32 26.40 45.55 9.99
N SER A 33 25.86 45.11 11.11
CA SER A 33 25.35 43.77 11.35
C SER A 33 24.16 43.46 10.45
N ALA A 34 24.36 42.68 9.41
CA ALA A 34 23.28 42.02 8.71
C ALA A 34 23.09 40.63 9.32
N ALA A 35 21.95 40.40 9.96
CA ALA A 35 21.55 39.10 10.47
C ALA A 35 21.34 38.14 9.29
N SER A 36 22.29 37.24 9.09
CA SER A 36 22.11 36.10 8.22
C SER A 36 21.18 35.13 8.93
N SER A 37 19.92 35.04 8.45
CA SER A 37 19.03 33.95 8.80
C SER A 37 19.59 32.66 8.20
N SER A 38 20.37 31.94 8.98
CA SER A 38 20.76 30.56 8.67
C SER A 38 19.53 29.69 8.79
N THR A 39 18.98 29.33 7.65
CA THR A 39 18.05 28.21 7.54
C THR A 39 18.83 26.94 7.90
N SER A 40 18.71 26.49 9.15
CA SER A 40 19.28 25.22 9.58
C SER A 40 18.58 24.08 8.84
N ALA A 41 19.29 23.45 7.90
CA ALA A 41 18.93 22.14 7.40
C ALA A 41 18.78 21.18 8.60
N PRO A 42 17.80 20.27 8.59
CA PRO A 42 17.65 19.31 9.68
C PRO A 42 18.93 18.47 9.78
N ALA A 43 19.55 18.47 10.95
CA ALA A 43 20.73 17.69 11.25
C ALA A 43 20.46 16.22 10.99
N SER A 44 21.16 15.61 10.03
CA SER A 44 21.25 14.17 9.88
C SER A 44 21.87 13.61 11.16
N ALA A 45 21.09 12.81 11.90
CA ALA A 45 21.58 12.15 13.11
C ALA A 45 22.71 11.15 12.73
N SER A 46 23.95 11.52 13.02
CA SER A 46 25.17 10.75 12.73
C SER A 46 25.43 9.67 13.78
N GLY A 47 24.51 8.73 13.93
CA GLY A 47 24.69 7.53 14.76
C GLY A 47 24.16 6.32 13.99
N GLY A 48 24.67 5.10 14.21
CA GLY A 48 24.12 3.85 13.65
C GLY A 48 22.65 3.59 14.07
N LEU A 49 22.01 2.62 13.50
CA LEU A 49 20.74 2.10 14.01
C LEU A 49 20.96 1.54 15.42
N LYS A 50 19.96 1.62 16.30
CA LYS A 50 19.98 0.92 17.58
C LYS A 50 19.98 -0.58 17.33
N THR A 51 20.52 -1.35 18.27
CA THR A 51 20.54 -2.82 18.25
C THR A 51 19.80 -3.39 19.46
N GLY A 52 19.39 -4.66 19.34
CA GLY A 52 18.65 -5.36 20.39
C GLY A 52 17.20 -4.91 20.52
N LEU A 53 16.63 -4.40 19.44
CA LEU A 53 15.23 -3.99 19.41
C LEU A 53 14.33 -5.23 19.34
N LYS A 54 13.18 -5.14 20.00
CA LYS A 54 12.09 -6.13 19.92
C LYS A 54 10.95 -5.52 19.13
N VAL A 55 10.72 -5.98 17.92
CA VAL A 55 9.66 -5.47 17.05
C VAL A 55 8.56 -6.52 16.91
N PHE A 56 7.32 -6.11 17.18
CA PHE A 56 6.17 -6.99 17.04
C PHE A 56 5.40 -6.66 15.77
N VAL A 57 5.13 -7.68 14.96
CA VAL A 57 4.33 -7.61 13.73
C VAL A 57 2.94 -8.14 14.07
N ILE A 58 1.93 -7.32 13.84
CA ILE A 58 0.56 -7.58 14.28
C ILE A 58 -0.38 -7.43 13.07
N PRO A 59 -0.53 -8.51 12.27
CA PRO A 59 -1.47 -8.55 11.17
C PRO A 59 -2.92 -8.46 11.65
N LYS A 60 -3.87 -8.26 10.71
CA LYS A 60 -5.30 -8.29 11.05
C LYS A 60 -5.70 -9.63 11.67
N ASN A 61 -5.20 -10.72 11.11
CA ASN A 61 -5.41 -12.08 11.62
C ASN A 61 -4.29 -13.03 11.21
N LEU A 62 -4.02 -14.00 12.05
CA LEU A 62 -3.11 -15.11 11.75
C LEU A 62 -3.78 -16.12 10.81
N GLY A 63 -2.99 -16.77 9.95
CA GLY A 63 -3.46 -17.79 9.01
C GLY A 63 -4.01 -17.25 7.69
N ASN A 64 -4.03 -15.95 7.49
CA ASN A 64 -4.30 -15.33 6.19
C ASN A 64 -3.02 -15.38 5.34
N SER A 65 -3.09 -15.94 4.14
CA SER A 65 -1.94 -16.13 3.25
C SER A 65 -1.24 -14.83 2.86
N TYR A 66 -2.00 -13.76 2.67
CA TYR A 66 -1.47 -12.43 2.42
C TYR A 66 -0.53 -11.97 3.55
N PHE A 67 -0.98 -12.07 4.81
CA PHE A 67 -0.15 -11.68 5.96
C PHE A 67 1.00 -12.65 6.20
N THR A 68 0.80 -13.96 5.98
CA THR A 68 1.90 -14.92 6.03
C THR A 68 3.02 -14.52 5.05
N THR A 69 2.66 -14.05 3.86
CA THR A 69 3.63 -13.54 2.88
C THR A 69 4.24 -12.21 3.31
N ALA A 70 3.44 -11.26 3.81
CA ALA A 70 3.94 -9.96 4.23
C ALA A 70 4.88 -10.03 5.44
N ASP A 71 4.65 -10.95 6.35
CA ASP A 71 5.25 -10.89 7.68
C ASP A 71 6.41 -11.88 7.86
N SER A 72 6.36 -13.07 7.23
CA SER A 72 7.31 -14.14 7.55
C SER A 72 8.73 -13.88 7.04
N ALA A 73 9.70 -14.52 7.69
CA ALA A 73 11.09 -14.52 7.25
C ALA A 73 11.26 -15.29 5.92
N ASN A 74 10.53 -16.40 5.74
CA ASN A 74 10.67 -17.27 4.57
C ASN A 74 10.24 -16.59 3.26
N SER A 75 9.23 -15.73 3.31
CA SER A 75 8.78 -14.94 2.16
C SER A 75 9.65 -13.71 1.87
N GLY A 76 10.53 -13.36 2.80
CA GLY A 76 11.30 -12.11 2.72
C GLY A 76 10.54 -10.89 3.22
N GLY A 77 9.55 -11.07 4.10
CA GLY A 77 8.68 -10.03 4.65
C GLY A 77 9.26 -9.28 5.85
N ALA A 78 8.39 -8.82 6.75
CA ALA A 78 8.76 -7.98 7.89
C ALA A 78 9.80 -8.63 8.81
N ILE A 79 9.64 -9.91 9.14
CA ILE A 79 10.60 -10.65 9.98
C ILE A 79 11.95 -10.76 9.27
N ALA A 80 11.98 -11.03 7.95
CA ALA A 80 13.24 -11.06 7.21
C ALA A 80 13.99 -9.71 7.24
N ALA A 81 13.26 -8.59 7.21
CA ALA A 81 13.86 -7.27 7.35
C ALA A 81 14.50 -7.08 8.73
N LEU A 82 13.82 -7.54 9.78
CA LEU A 82 14.31 -7.45 11.16
C LEU A 82 15.54 -8.34 11.36
N ASP A 83 15.51 -9.58 10.84
CA ASP A 83 16.66 -10.50 10.86
C ASP A 83 17.88 -9.90 10.13
N ALA A 84 17.67 -9.28 8.96
CA ALA A 84 18.72 -8.61 8.20
C ALA A 84 19.35 -7.42 8.94
N LEU A 85 18.60 -6.81 9.86
CA LEU A 85 19.06 -5.71 10.73
C LEU A 85 19.65 -6.21 12.07
N GLY A 86 19.61 -7.52 12.32
CA GLY A 86 20.05 -8.11 13.58
C GLY A 86 19.10 -7.89 14.75
N GLU A 87 17.82 -7.66 14.46
CA GLU A 87 16.79 -7.35 15.44
C GLU A 87 15.85 -8.55 15.68
N THR A 88 15.14 -8.54 16.80
CA THR A 88 14.17 -9.61 17.10
C THR A 88 12.78 -9.23 16.58
N GLY A 89 12.31 -9.97 15.59
CA GLY A 89 10.94 -9.89 15.08
C GLY A 89 10.03 -10.96 15.70
N THR A 90 8.81 -10.58 16.05
CA THR A 90 7.79 -11.52 16.56
C THR A 90 6.45 -11.20 15.94
N GLU A 91 5.89 -12.13 15.15
CA GLU A 91 4.51 -12.05 14.68
C GLU A 91 3.55 -12.49 15.79
N THR A 92 2.49 -11.74 16.00
CA THR A 92 1.44 -12.05 16.97
C THR A 92 0.14 -11.36 16.61
N SER A 93 -0.97 -12.09 16.61
CA SER A 93 -2.34 -11.56 16.48
C SER A 93 -3.34 -12.63 16.91
N GLY A 94 -4.64 -12.33 16.84
CA GLY A 94 -5.66 -13.36 16.87
C GLY A 94 -5.88 -14.03 15.52
N THR A 95 -6.68 -15.07 15.46
CA THR A 95 -7.06 -15.74 14.21
C THR A 95 -8.27 -15.11 13.52
N ALA A 96 -9.03 -14.28 14.26
CA ALA A 96 -10.16 -13.53 13.71
C ALA A 96 -9.72 -12.10 13.36
N GLY A 97 -10.14 -11.59 12.20
CA GLY A 97 -9.90 -10.23 11.73
C GLY A 97 -10.77 -9.18 12.47
N THR A 98 -10.70 -9.15 13.79
CA THR A 98 -11.51 -8.28 14.64
C THR A 98 -10.68 -7.52 15.68
N PRO A 99 -11.12 -6.33 16.10
CA PRO A 99 -10.45 -5.58 17.16
C PRO A 99 -10.34 -6.35 18.47
N ALA A 100 -11.36 -7.14 18.81
CA ALA A 100 -11.38 -7.96 20.01
C ALA A 100 -10.25 -9.01 20.04
N ALA A 101 -9.86 -9.52 18.87
CA ALA A 101 -8.75 -10.44 18.73
C ALA A 101 -7.38 -9.71 18.69
N GLN A 102 -7.33 -8.51 18.09
CA GLN A 102 -6.08 -7.78 17.85
C GLN A 102 -5.62 -6.95 19.07
N ILE A 103 -6.54 -6.33 19.82
CA ILE A 103 -6.21 -5.50 21.00
C ILE A 103 -5.38 -6.26 22.06
N PRO A 104 -5.72 -7.49 22.46
CA PRO A 104 -4.89 -8.26 23.41
C PRO A 104 -3.48 -8.53 22.90
N ALA A 105 -3.31 -8.77 21.60
CA ALA A 105 -2.00 -8.99 20.99
C ALA A 105 -1.12 -7.73 21.08
N ILE A 106 -1.68 -6.56 20.80
CA ILE A 106 -0.99 -5.26 20.94
C ILE A 106 -0.57 -5.03 22.41
N GLN A 107 -1.49 -5.26 23.36
CA GLN A 107 -1.24 -5.11 24.79
C GLN A 107 -0.15 -6.08 25.28
N ALA A 108 -0.17 -7.32 24.80
CA ALA A 108 0.85 -8.31 25.13
C ALA A 108 2.23 -7.91 24.57
N ALA A 109 2.29 -7.41 23.34
CA ALA A 109 3.53 -6.92 22.72
C ALA A 109 4.14 -5.77 23.55
N VAL A 110 3.33 -4.79 23.93
CA VAL A 110 3.76 -3.67 24.79
C VAL A 110 4.25 -4.17 26.16
N SER A 111 3.56 -5.13 26.76
CA SER A 111 3.94 -5.71 28.06
C SER A 111 5.24 -6.52 28.00
N LYS A 112 5.56 -7.12 26.83
CA LYS A 112 6.81 -7.84 26.57
C LYS A 112 7.99 -6.90 26.23
N GLY A 113 7.80 -5.59 26.31
CA GLY A 113 8.82 -4.60 26.07
C GLY A 113 9.11 -4.33 24.60
N ALA A 114 8.05 -4.21 23.79
CA ALA A 114 8.17 -3.82 22.39
C ALA A 114 8.98 -2.52 22.25
N SER A 115 9.91 -2.50 21.31
CA SER A 115 10.65 -1.31 20.88
C SER A 115 9.93 -0.59 19.75
N ALA A 116 9.14 -1.30 18.96
CA ALA A 116 8.25 -0.80 17.93
C ALA A 116 7.12 -1.81 17.65
N LEU A 117 6.02 -1.33 17.09
CA LEU A 117 4.92 -2.13 16.60
C LEU A 117 4.73 -1.91 15.10
N ILE A 118 4.48 -2.99 14.35
CA ILE A 118 4.06 -2.97 12.93
C ILE A 118 2.65 -3.55 12.92
N VAL A 119 1.65 -2.78 12.50
CA VAL A 119 0.24 -3.13 12.69
C VAL A 119 -0.55 -2.93 11.40
N SER A 120 -1.27 -3.95 10.94
CA SER A 120 -2.36 -3.78 9.98
C SER A 120 -3.68 -3.68 10.75
N ALA A 121 -4.33 -2.51 10.72
CA ALA A 121 -5.44 -2.21 11.62
C ALA A 121 -6.76 -2.81 11.14
N THR A 122 -7.43 -3.63 11.98
CA THR A 122 -8.78 -4.15 11.71
C THR A 122 -9.85 -3.06 11.82
N ASP A 123 -9.70 -2.16 12.79
CA ASP A 123 -10.60 -1.02 13.01
C ASP A 123 -9.81 0.08 13.74
N PRO A 124 -9.51 1.20 13.08
CA PRO A 124 -8.72 2.27 13.69
C PRO A 124 -9.41 2.90 14.89
N THR A 125 -10.74 3.01 14.88
CA THR A 125 -11.49 3.61 16.00
C THR A 125 -11.34 2.78 17.27
N ALA A 126 -11.48 1.47 17.16
CA ALA A 126 -11.34 0.55 18.27
C ALA A 126 -9.91 0.39 18.76
N LEU A 127 -8.92 0.42 17.84
CA LEU A 127 -7.51 0.18 18.16
C LEU A 127 -6.78 1.43 18.66
N CYS A 128 -7.19 2.63 18.24
CA CYS A 128 -6.49 3.87 18.56
C CYS A 128 -6.21 4.13 20.03
N PRO A 129 -7.12 3.83 21.00
CA PRO A 129 -6.79 3.98 22.42
C PRO A 129 -5.57 3.16 22.85
N THR A 130 -5.46 1.92 22.36
CA THR A 130 -4.34 1.01 22.67
C THR A 130 -3.05 1.43 21.98
N LEU A 131 -3.13 1.79 20.68
CA LEU A 131 -1.99 2.28 19.91
C LEU A 131 -1.43 3.59 20.46
N ASN A 132 -2.30 4.53 20.82
CA ASN A 132 -1.90 5.79 21.47
C ASN A 132 -1.25 5.55 22.85
N SER A 133 -1.67 4.51 23.58
CA SER A 133 -1.00 4.12 24.82
C SER A 133 0.44 3.63 24.58
N ALA A 134 0.70 2.91 23.49
CA ALA A 134 2.05 2.51 23.09
C ALA A 134 2.89 3.74 22.69
N ILE A 135 2.35 4.63 21.88
CA ILE A 135 3.04 5.86 21.43
C ILE A 135 3.43 6.75 22.64
N LYS A 136 2.54 6.90 23.62
CA LYS A 136 2.83 7.65 24.87
C LYS A 136 3.97 7.04 25.69
N ARG A 137 4.27 5.76 25.47
CA ARG A 137 5.44 5.07 26.07
C ARG A 137 6.69 5.11 25.20
N ASN A 138 6.70 5.97 24.17
CA ASN A 138 7.76 6.09 23.16
C ASN A 138 7.98 4.81 22.35
N ILE A 139 6.94 3.99 22.16
CA ILE A 139 6.93 2.83 21.27
C ILE A 139 6.33 3.32 19.95
N PRO A 140 7.11 3.51 18.88
CA PRO A 140 6.56 3.92 17.59
C PRO A 140 5.66 2.83 17.03
N VAL A 141 4.60 3.28 16.35
CA VAL A 141 3.64 2.43 15.65
C VAL A 141 3.78 2.70 14.16
N VAL A 142 4.17 1.69 13.41
CA VAL A 142 4.11 1.67 11.95
C VAL A 142 2.85 0.94 11.57
N THR A 143 1.95 1.60 10.84
CA THR A 143 0.87 0.88 10.18
C THR A 143 1.29 0.45 8.78
N TYR A 144 0.79 -0.69 8.30
CA TYR A 144 0.98 -1.20 6.95
C TYR A 144 -0.31 -1.86 6.48
N ASP A 145 -0.50 -2.00 5.18
CA ASP A 145 -1.74 -2.51 4.58
C ASP A 145 -2.97 -1.68 4.97
N SER A 146 -3.51 -1.83 6.17
CA SER A 146 -4.66 -1.06 6.66
C SER A 146 -4.23 -0.06 7.72
N ASP A 147 -4.53 1.21 7.48
CA ASP A 147 -4.04 2.33 8.27
C ASP A 147 -4.92 2.66 9.50
N ALA A 148 -4.28 3.28 10.50
CA ALA A 148 -4.90 3.94 11.64
C ALA A 148 -4.39 5.40 11.73
N PRO A 149 -4.88 6.33 10.88
CA PRO A 149 -4.24 7.61 10.58
C PRO A 149 -3.98 8.50 11.79
N THR A 150 -4.83 8.44 12.82
CA THR A 150 -4.76 9.31 14.01
C THR A 150 -3.94 8.73 15.15
N CYS A 151 -3.46 7.48 15.03
CA CYS A 151 -2.80 6.76 16.12
C CYS A 151 -1.61 5.91 15.65
N ARG A 152 -0.81 6.47 14.74
CA ARG A 152 0.42 5.89 14.20
C ARG A 152 1.56 6.90 14.11
N SER A 153 2.78 6.39 14.00
CA SER A 153 4.00 7.19 13.75
C SER A 153 4.30 7.30 12.26
N LEU A 154 4.01 6.25 11.49
CA LEU A 154 4.23 6.17 10.04
C LEU A 154 3.25 5.14 9.44
N PHE A 155 2.86 5.34 8.18
CA PHE A 155 2.11 4.39 7.38
C PHE A 155 2.94 3.92 6.19
N ILE A 156 2.97 2.62 5.96
CA ILE A 156 3.51 2.02 4.75
C ILE A 156 2.33 1.65 3.86
N GLU A 157 2.08 2.49 2.87
CA GLU A 157 1.03 2.31 1.89
C GLU A 157 1.53 1.40 0.76
N GLN A 158 0.80 0.39 0.44
CA GLN A 158 1.17 -0.63 -0.54
C GLN A 158 1.21 -0.10 -1.97
N ALA A 159 0.18 0.64 -2.36
CA ALA A 159 0.03 1.30 -3.65
C ALA A 159 -0.91 2.48 -3.49
N SER A 160 -0.91 3.40 -4.42
CA SER A 160 -1.82 4.55 -4.40
C SER A 160 -3.27 4.08 -4.29
N SER A 161 -3.96 4.49 -3.23
CA SER A 161 -5.37 4.13 -3.01
C SER A 161 -6.28 4.58 -4.16
N ALA A 162 -5.95 5.71 -4.79
CA ALA A 162 -6.69 6.18 -5.96
C ALA A 162 -6.46 5.29 -7.18
N GLU A 163 -5.20 4.87 -7.42
CA GLU A 163 -4.87 3.95 -8.52
C GLU A 163 -5.56 2.61 -8.35
N LEU A 164 -5.50 2.00 -7.15
CA LEU A 164 -6.17 0.73 -6.87
C LEU A 164 -7.67 0.80 -7.13
N GLY A 165 -8.36 1.79 -6.57
CA GLY A 165 -9.81 1.90 -6.77
C GLY A 165 -10.22 2.19 -8.22
N THR A 166 -9.39 2.90 -9.00
CA THR A 166 -9.67 3.17 -10.42
C THR A 166 -9.34 1.95 -11.29
N SER A 167 -8.17 1.34 -11.10
CA SER A 167 -7.72 0.21 -11.92
C SER A 167 -8.60 -1.02 -11.78
N GLU A 168 -9.10 -1.34 -10.58
CA GLU A 168 -10.02 -2.47 -10.39
C GLU A 168 -11.33 -2.28 -11.18
N VAL A 169 -11.86 -1.06 -11.24
CA VAL A 169 -13.05 -0.74 -12.06
C VAL A 169 -12.72 -0.84 -13.54
N ASP A 170 -11.59 -0.28 -14.00
CA ASP A 170 -11.17 -0.31 -15.39
C ASP A 170 -10.89 -1.74 -15.88
N LEU A 171 -10.28 -2.58 -15.03
CA LEU A 171 -10.07 -4.00 -15.31
C LEU A 171 -11.40 -4.74 -15.49
N LEU A 172 -12.37 -4.50 -14.60
CA LEU A 172 -13.70 -5.12 -14.73
C LEU A 172 -14.45 -4.59 -15.95
N ALA A 173 -14.46 -3.26 -16.16
CA ALA A 173 -15.14 -2.62 -17.28
C ALA A 173 -14.71 -3.22 -18.62
N LYS A 174 -13.38 -3.37 -18.81
CA LYS A 174 -12.83 -4.03 -20.00
C LYS A 174 -13.32 -5.46 -20.17
N GLN A 175 -13.46 -6.23 -19.09
CA GLN A 175 -13.90 -7.63 -19.13
C GLN A 175 -15.38 -7.76 -19.46
N ILE A 176 -16.24 -6.80 -19.06
CA ILE A 176 -17.70 -6.83 -19.28
C ILE A 176 -18.17 -5.84 -20.37
N HIS A 177 -17.25 -5.30 -21.17
CA HIS A 177 -17.54 -4.34 -22.24
C HIS A 177 -18.33 -3.12 -21.75
N ASP A 178 -17.87 -2.52 -20.64
CA ASP A 178 -18.37 -1.28 -20.04
C ASP A 178 -19.88 -1.32 -19.68
N SER A 179 -20.47 -2.50 -19.46
CA SER A 179 -21.92 -2.62 -19.31
C SER A 179 -22.34 -3.81 -18.43
N GLY A 180 -23.27 -3.56 -17.52
CA GLY A 180 -23.93 -4.59 -16.73
C GLY A 180 -23.99 -4.30 -15.24
N GLN A 181 -24.68 -5.18 -14.52
CA GLN A 181 -24.72 -5.16 -13.07
C GLN A 181 -23.41 -5.70 -12.51
N ILE A 182 -22.85 -5.00 -11.54
CA ILE A 182 -21.63 -5.41 -10.82
C ILE A 182 -21.85 -5.38 -9.32
N ALA A 183 -21.07 -6.17 -8.59
CA ALA A 183 -21.07 -6.15 -7.13
C ALA A 183 -19.64 -6.07 -6.60
N ILE A 184 -19.51 -5.69 -5.33
CA ILE A 184 -18.23 -5.68 -4.59
C ILE A 184 -18.33 -6.69 -3.44
N VAL A 185 -17.30 -7.56 -3.33
CA VAL A 185 -17.12 -8.48 -2.20
C VAL A 185 -15.89 -7.99 -1.41
N SER A 186 -16.13 -7.27 -0.32
CA SER A 186 -15.10 -6.66 0.54
C SER A 186 -14.87 -7.46 1.82
N ALA A 187 -13.84 -7.13 2.60
CA ALA A 187 -13.57 -7.77 3.89
C ALA A 187 -14.55 -7.28 4.95
N THR A 188 -14.29 -6.17 5.60
CA THR A 188 -15.15 -5.64 6.65
C THR A 188 -15.62 -4.21 6.38
N ALA A 189 -16.69 -3.80 7.04
CA ALA A 189 -17.19 -2.44 6.92
C ALA A 189 -16.30 -1.40 7.63
N SER A 190 -15.34 -1.84 8.46
CA SER A 190 -14.43 -0.96 9.22
C SER A 190 -13.03 -0.85 8.61
N ASP A 191 -12.67 -1.68 7.61
CA ASP A 191 -11.35 -1.65 6.97
C ASP A 191 -11.11 -0.33 6.24
N THR A 192 -10.12 0.44 6.67
CA THR A 192 -9.84 1.77 6.12
C THR A 192 -9.36 1.74 4.69
N ASN A 193 -8.46 0.79 4.34
CA ASN A 193 -7.92 0.66 2.99
C ASN A 193 -9.04 0.34 1.99
N GLN A 194 -9.78 -0.74 2.19
CA GLN A 194 -10.82 -1.16 1.26
C GLN A 194 -11.95 -0.14 1.13
N ASN A 195 -12.36 0.49 2.22
CA ASN A 195 -13.37 1.57 2.18
C ASN A 195 -12.88 2.77 1.35
N THR A 196 -11.60 3.10 1.44
CA THR A 196 -10.98 4.17 0.63
C THR A 196 -10.99 3.79 -0.84
N TRP A 197 -10.56 2.56 -1.20
CA TRP A 197 -10.58 2.07 -2.58
C TRP A 197 -12.00 2.01 -3.15
N ILE A 198 -12.97 1.50 -2.39
CA ILE A 198 -14.40 1.50 -2.78
C ILE A 198 -14.91 2.93 -3.01
N GLY A 199 -14.44 3.91 -2.25
CA GLY A 199 -14.71 5.32 -2.50
C GLY A 199 -14.25 5.77 -3.89
N TYR A 200 -13.02 5.43 -4.28
CA TYR A 200 -12.46 5.70 -5.61
C TYR A 200 -13.16 4.87 -6.70
N MET A 201 -13.47 3.60 -6.46
CA MET A 201 -14.27 2.77 -7.38
C MET A 201 -15.61 3.43 -7.72
N LYS A 202 -16.33 3.94 -6.72
CA LYS A 202 -17.61 4.65 -6.93
C LYS A 202 -17.45 5.95 -7.71
N GLN A 203 -16.30 6.62 -7.60
CA GLN A 203 -16.00 7.79 -8.43
C GLN A 203 -15.69 7.37 -9.86
N GLU A 204 -14.88 6.34 -10.06
CA GLU A 204 -14.49 5.82 -11.37
C GLU A 204 -15.69 5.27 -12.15
N LEU A 205 -16.62 4.58 -11.47
CA LEU A 205 -17.85 4.06 -12.08
C LEU A 205 -18.71 5.13 -12.76
N LYS A 206 -18.55 6.42 -12.41
CA LYS A 206 -19.25 7.53 -13.11
C LYS A 206 -18.83 7.66 -14.58
N LYS A 207 -17.64 7.16 -14.94
CA LYS A 207 -17.17 7.11 -16.33
C LYS A 207 -17.83 6.00 -17.14
N TYR A 208 -18.46 5.03 -16.47
CA TYR A 208 -19.10 3.85 -17.04
C TYR A 208 -20.62 3.84 -16.80
N PRO A 209 -21.39 4.72 -17.45
CA PRO A 209 -22.82 4.94 -17.14
C PRO A 209 -23.73 3.74 -17.39
N LYS A 210 -23.23 2.71 -18.10
CA LYS A 210 -23.96 1.44 -18.32
C LYS A 210 -23.58 0.36 -17.31
N MET A 211 -22.61 0.61 -16.43
CA MET A 211 -22.28 -0.27 -15.31
C MET A 211 -23.04 0.19 -14.07
N THR A 212 -23.68 -0.73 -13.38
CA THR A 212 -24.46 -0.43 -12.17
C THR A 212 -23.93 -1.25 -11.00
N LEU A 213 -23.39 -0.59 -9.97
CA LEU A 213 -23.06 -1.24 -8.71
C LEU A 213 -24.37 -1.53 -7.95
N VAL A 214 -24.75 -2.82 -7.90
CA VAL A 214 -26.01 -3.26 -7.27
C VAL A 214 -25.84 -3.58 -5.78
N SER A 215 -24.65 -3.99 -5.35
CA SER A 215 -24.40 -4.33 -3.94
C SER A 215 -22.90 -4.25 -3.58
N THR A 216 -22.66 -3.99 -2.30
CA THR A 216 -21.37 -4.24 -1.63
C THR A 216 -21.66 -5.15 -0.44
N VAL A 217 -21.00 -6.31 -0.40
CA VAL A 217 -21.12 -7.29 0.67
C VAL A 217 -19.78 -7.54 1.34
N TYR A 218 -19.80 -8.07 2.55
CA TYR A 218 -18.62 -8.22 3.40
C TYR A 218 -18.41 -9.67 3.80
N GLY A 219 -17.25 -10.22 3.46
CA GLY A 219 -16.84 -11.60 3.75
C GLY A 219 -16.03 -11.77 5.04
N ASN A 220 -15.74 -10.65 5.76
CA ASN A 220 -14.98 -10.60 7.01
C ASN A 220 -13.56 -11.21 6.93
N ASP A 221 -12.95 -11.21 5.75
CA ASP A 221 -11.69 -11.94 5.46
C ASP A 221 -11.73 -13.41 5.92
N ASP A 222 -12.93 -14.00 5.87
CA ASP A 222 -13.20 -15.40 6.15
C ASP A 222 -13.69 -16.10 4.88
N THR A 223 -13.06 -17.21 4.52
CA THR A 223 -13.35 -17.92 3.27
C THR A 223 -14.79 -18.44 3.20
N ALA A 224 -15.32 -18.97 4.32
CA ALA A 224 -16.69 -19.51 4.36
C ALA A 224 -17.71 -18.39 4.20
N THR A 225 -17.52 -17.28 4.93
CA THR A 225 -18.39 -16.09 4.83
C THR A 225 -18.33 -15.48 3.44
N SER A 226 -17.13 -15.32 2.87
CA SER A 226 -16.93 -14.79 1.51
C SER A 226 -17.61 -15.66 0.46
N THR A 227 -17.56 -17.00 0.63
CA THR A 227 -18.26 -17.96 -0.22
C THR A 227 -19.78 -17.76 -0.13
N GLN A 228 -20.33 -17.68 1.09
CA GLN A 228 -21.76 -17.49 1.32
C GLN A 228 -22.29 -16.19 0.73
N VAL A 229 -21.61 -15.06 0.97
CA VAL A 229 -22.04 -13.76 0.45
C VAL A 229 -21.93 -13.70 -1.08
N THR A 230 -20.93 -14.37 -1.67
CA THR A 230 -20.81 -14.49 -3.14
C THR A 230 -21.96 -15.30 -3.71
N GLN A 231 -22.31 -16.44 -3.12
CA GLN A 231 -23.47 -17.25 -3.55
C GLN A 231 -24.77 -16.45 -3.43
N GLY A 232 -24.96 -15.74 -2.32
CA GLY A 232 -26.12 -14.86 -2.12
C GLY A 232 -26.25 -13.76 -3.18
N LEU A 233 -25.12 -13.15 -3.60
CA LEU A 233 -25.10 -12.19 -4.71
C LEU A 233 -25.60 -12.81 -6.02
N LEU A 234 -25.15 -14.04 -6.34
CA LEU A 234 -25.51 -14.73 -7.58
C LEU A 234 -26.99 -15.17 -7.60
N GLU A 235 -27.57 -15.43 -6.45
CA GLU A 235 -28.99 -15.74 -6.29
C GLU A 235 -29.86 -14.47 -6.38
N GLN A 236 -29.45 -13.41 -5.68
CA GLN A 236 -30.18 -12.15 -5.62
C GLN A 236 -30.12 -11.34 -6.92
N TYR A 237 -29.01 -11.44 -7.65
CA TYR A 237 -28.77 -10.68 -8.89
C TYR A 237 -28.47 -11.61 -10.07
N PRO A 238 -29.47 -12.27 -10.64
CA PRO A 238 -29.28 -13.26 -11.73
C PRO A 238 -28.69 -12.65 -13.02
N ASN A 239 -28.73 -11.32 -13.16
CA ASN A 239 -28.16 -10.59 -14.28
C ASN A 239 -26.76 -10.00 -13.98
N LEU A 240 -26.13 -10.41 -12.87
CA LEU A 240 -24.78 -9.94 -12.50
C LEU A 240 -23.79 -10.29 -13.61
N LYS A 241 -22.95 -9.32 -13.99
CA LYS A 241 -21.94 -9.46 -15.05
C LYS A 241 -20.52 -9.48 -14.50
N GLY A 242 -20.30 -8.88 -13.32
CA GLY A 242 -18.98 -8.81 -12.76
C GLY A 242 -18.96 -8.62 -11.24
N ILE A 243 -17.85 -9.05 -10.64
CA ILE A 243 -17.54 -8.89 -9.23
C ILE A 243 -16.16 -8.24 -9.13
N ILE A 244 -16.04 -7.23 -8.29
CA ILE A 244 -14.75 -6.69 -7.80
C ILE A 244 -14.58 -7.18 -6.37
N SER A 245 -13.42 -7.79 -6.05
CA SER A 245 -13.11 -8.16 -4.68
C SER A 245 -11.77 -7.57 -4.24
N PRO A 246 -11.79 -6.43 -3.52
CA PRO A 246 -10.57 -5.77 -3.05
C PRO A 246 -9.97 -6.46 -1.80
N THR A 247 -10.03 -7.79 -1.75
CA THR A 247 -9.43 -8.62 -0.69
C THR A 247 -9.00 -9.97 -1.23
N THR A 248 -7.83 -10.46 -0.83
CA THR A 248 -7.27 -11.72 -1.31
C THR A 248 -8.13 -12.92 -0.93
N VAL A 249 -8.71 -12.92 0.26
CA VAL A 249 -9.63 -13.98 0.71
C VAL A 249 -10.93 -13.94 -0.08
N GLY A 250 -11.48 -12.75 -0.30
CA GLY A 250 -12.75 -12.57 -1.03
C GLY A 250 -12.64 -12.98 -2.50
N ILE A 251 -11.56 -12.57 -3.20
CA ILE A 251 -11.38 -12.91 -4.61
C ILE A 251 -11.18 -14.43 -4.80
N ALA A 252 -10.40 -15.08 -3.93
CA ALA A 252 -10.17 -16.51 -3.98
C ALA A 252 -11.47 -17.30 -3.73
N ALA A 253 -12.25 -16.89 -2.72
CA ALA A 253 -13.57 -17.49 -2.43
C ALA A 253 -14.56 -17.26 -3.58
N ALA A 254 -14.64 -16.05 -4.13
CA ALA A 254 -15.49 -15.76 -5.28
C ALA A 254 -15.07 -16.56 -6.52
N ALA A 255 -13.76 -16.67 -6.79
CA ALA A 255 -13.22 -17.49 -7.87
C ALA A 255 -13.64 -18.96 -7.73
N ALA A 256 -13.56 -19.52 -6.52
CA ALA A 256 -14.00 -20.90 -6.25
C ALA A 256 -15.50 -21.10 -6.53
N VAL A 257 -16.35 -20.13 -6.17
CA VAL A 257 -17.80 -20.18 -6.47
C VAL A 257 -18.06 -20.07 -7.97
N LEU A 258 -17.31 -19.24 -8.68
CA LEU A 258 -17.46 -19.03 -10.12
C LEU A 258 -16.83 -20.15 -10.97
N ASP A 259 -15.92 -20.97 -10.38
CA ASP A 259 -15.26 -22.09 -11.05
C ASP A 259 -16.24 -23.28 -11.27
N THR A 260 -17.34 -23.00 -11.94
CA THR A 260 -18.38 -24.00 -12.28
C THR A 260 -18.87 -23.77 -13.71
N PRO A 261 -19.36 -24.79 -14.42
CA PRO A 261 -19.92 -24.64 -15.78
C PRO A 261 -21.10 -23.64 -15.87
N LYS A 262 -21.73 -23.35 -14.73
CA LYS A 262 -22.84 -22.38 -14.64
C LYS A 262 -22.35 -20.96 -14.78
N TYR A 263 -21.19 -20.61 -14.19
CA TYR A 263 -20.72 -19.23 -14.02
C TYR A 263 -19.42 -18.91 -14.76
N ARG A 264 -18.51 -19.89 -14.94
CA ARG A 264 -17.21 -19.70 -15.57
C ARG A 264 -17.34 -19.01 -16.94
N GLY A 265 -16.61 -17.93 -17.14
CA GLY A 265 -16.62 -17.11 -18.34
C GLY A 265 -17.90 -16.31 -18.60
N LYS A 266 -18.90 -16.35 -17.69
CA LYS A 266 -20.15 -15.59 -17.80
C LYS A 266 -20.22 -14.43 -16.84
N ILE A 267 -19.53 -14.53 -15.70
CA ILE A 267 -19.40 -13.48 -14.69
C ILE A 267 -17.92 -13.18 -14.55
N ALA A 268 -17.51 -11.97 -14.87
CA ALA A 268 -16.14 -11.53 -14.73
C ALA A 268 -15.80 -11.32 -13.24
N LEU A 269 -14.56 -11.65 -12.88
CA LEU A 269 -14.03 -11.42 -11.53
C LEU A 269 -12.67 -10.73 -11.64
N THR A 270 -12.51 -9.65 -10.89
CA THR A 270 -11.25 -8.96 -10.68
C THR A 270 -11.12 -8.48 -9.23
N GLY A 271 -10.00 -7.89 -8.88
CA GLY A 271 -9.72 -7.38 -7.54
C GLY A 271 -8.29 -7.65 -7.13
N LEU A 272 -8.07 -7.82 -5.83
CA LEU A 272 -6.74 -8.05 -5.25
C LEU A 272 -6.58 -9.52 -4.87
N GLY A 273 -5.57 -10.20 -5.45
CA GLY A 273 -5.34 -11.62 -5.21
C GLY A 273 -3.87 -11.98 -5.17
N THR A 274 -3.49 -12.99 -4.38
CA THR A 274 -2.15 -13.55 -4.44
C THR A 274 -2.00 -14.43 -5.70
N PRO A 275 -0.90 -14.34 -6.43
CA PRO A 275 -0.68 -15.18 -7.61
C PRO A 275 -0.86 -16.67 -7.31
N ASP A 276 -0.35 -17.16 -6.17
CA ASP A 276 -0.41 -18.59 -5.85
C ASP A 276 -1.85 -19.10 -5.67
N GLU A 277 -2.73 -18.33 -5.02
CA GLU A 277 -4.14 -18.69 -4.87
C GLU A 277 -4.92 -18.56 -6.18
N MET A 278 -4.51 -17.61 -7.04
CA MET A 278 -5.27 -17.29 -8.25
C MET A 278 -4.81 -18.01 -9.52
N LYS A 279 -3.61 -18.62 -9.53
CA LYS A 279 -3.04 -19.33 -10.71
C LYS A 279 -4.02 -20.31 -11.36
N LYS A 280 -4.69 -21.13 -10.54
CA LYS A 280 -5.67 -22.11 -11.03
C LYS A 280 -6.78 -21.43 -11.81
N TYR A 281 -7.36 -20.39 -11.25
CA TYR A 281 -8.51 -19.69 -11.81
C TYR A 281 -8.18 -18.85 -13.03
N VAL A 282 -6.94 -18.39 -13.15
CA VAL A 282 -6.44 -17.76 -14.38
C VAL A 282 -6.20 -18.81 -15.46
N SER A 283 -5.64 -19.96 -15.09
CA SER A 283 -5.32 -21.04 -16.05
C SER A 283 -6.57 -21.70 -16.65
N ASP A 284 -7.65 -21.81 -15.89
CA ASP A 284 -8.91 -22.42 -16.35
C ASP A 284 -9.91 -21.41 -16.93
N GLY A 285 -9.55 -20.13 -16.97
CA GLY A 285 -10.35 -19.05 -17.54
C GLY A 285 -11.51 -18.56 -16.67
N THR A 286 -11.54 -18.93 -15.38
CA THR A 286 -12.50 -18.38 -14.40
C THR A 286 -12.22 -16.89 -14.14
N VAL A 287 -10.94 -16.51 -14.10
CA VAL A 287 -10.47 -15.14 -13.90
C VAL A 287 -9.56 -14.73 -15.05
N THR A 288 -9.80 -13.58 -15.64
CA THR A 288 -8.98 -13.07 -16.75
C THR A 288 -7.77 -12.30 -16.26
N SER A 289 -7.96 -11.40 -15.31
CA SER A 289 -6.92 -10.58 -14.69
C SER A 289 -7.36 -10.04 -13.33
N PHE A 290 -6.39 -9.80 -12.51
CA PHE A 290 -6.52 -9.20 -11.19
C PHE A 290 -5.23 -8.46 -10.86
N GLU A 291 -5.13 -7.77 -9.73
CA GLU A 291 -3.91 -7.04 -9.36
C GLU A 291 -3.52 -7.28 -7.91
N LEU A 292 -2.28 -7.00 -7.59
CA LEU A 292 -1.73 -6.92 -6.24
C LEU A 292 -0.33 -6.28 -6.32
N TRP A 293 0.17 -5.78 -5.21
CA TRP A 293 1.60 -5.49 -4.97
C TRP A 293 2.30 -6.74 -4.46
N ASN A 294 3.61 -6.66 -4.19
CA ASN A 294 4.30 -7.74 -3.47
C ASN A 294 4.11 -7.56 -1.96
N PRO A 295 3.36 -8.44 -1.27
CA PRO A 295 3.13 -8.30 0.17
C PRO A 295 4.42 -8.43 1.00
N ALA A 296 5.37 -9.29 0.57
CA ALA A 296 6.64 -9.44 1.26
C ALA A 296 7.46 -8.13 1.26
N ASP A 297 7.50 -7.42 0.13
CA ASP A 297 8.19 -6.13 0.05
C ASP A 297 7.50 -5.05 0.90
N LEU A 298 6.16 -5.09 1.03
CA LEU A 298 5.42 -4.22 1.94
C LEU A 298 5.83 -4.44 3.40
N GLY A 299 5.83 -5.69 3.84
CA GLY A 299 6.26 -6.06 5.19
C GLY A 299 7.73 -5.74 5.43
N TYR A 300 8.60 -6.05 4.46
CA TYR A 300 10.03 -5.75 4.53
C TYR A 300 10.28 -4.24 4.72
N LEU A 301 9.59 -3.40 3.96
CA LEU A 301 9.65 -1.95 4.10
C LEU A 301 9.17 -1.48 5.48
N ALA A 302 8.08 -2.08 5.99
CA ALA A 302 7.57 -1.78 7.32
C ALA A 302 8.58 -2.14 8.44
N GLY A 303 9.31 -3.26 8.29
CA GLY A 303 10.39 -3.66 9.19
C GLY A 303 11.49 -2.61 9.28
N TYR A 304 12.01 -2.15 8.14
CA TYR A 304 13.03 -1.10 8.09
C TYR A 304 12.52 0.23 8.66
N ALA A 305 11.29 0.61 8.36
CA ALA A 305 10.67 1.81 8.88
C ALA A 305 10.56 1.78 10.41
N ALA A 306 10.15 0.65 10.98
CA ALA A 306 10.02 0.47 12.41
C ALA A 306 11.37 0.63 13.15
N VAL A 307 12.43 0.02 12.63
CA VAL A 307 13.78 0.13 13.21
C VAL A 307 14.33 1.55 13.09
N ASN A 308 14.11 2.23 11.95
CA ASN A 308 14.52 3.62 11.76
C ASN A 308 13.81 4.57 12.73
N LEU A 309 12.50 4.40 12.95
CA LEU A 309 11.73 5.16 13.94
C LEU A 309 12.22 4.88 15.38
N ALA A 310 12.36 3.60 15.76
CA ALA A 310 12.83 3.23 17.10
C ALA A 310 14.25 3.70 17.38
N SER A 311 15.07 3.82 16.33
CA SER A 311 16.45 4.36 16.41
C SER A 311 16.49 5.88 16.39
N GLY A 312 15.36 6.56 16.15
CA GLY A 312 15.30 8.02 16.04
C GLY A 312 15.96 8.60 14.78
N LYS A 313 16.14 7.77 13.73
CA LYS A 313 16.69 8.21 12.43
C LYS A 313 15.68 8.98 11.61
N ILE A 314 14.44 8.60 11.72
CA ILE A 314 13.27 9.30 11.20
C ILE A 314 12.26 9.48 12.35
N ASN A 315 11.35 10.42 12.19
CA ASN A 315 10.24 10.66 13.11
C ASN A 315 8.89 10.80 12.40
N GLY A 316 8.86 10.47 11.10
CA GLY A 316 7.67 10.57 10.26
C GLY A 316 7.44 11.95 9.64
N THR A 317 8.40 12.89 9.74
CA THR A 317 8.28 14.18 9.06
C THR A 317 8.45 14.02 7.55
N ALA A 318 7.57 14.64 6.77
CA ALA A 318 7.65 14.63 5.31
C ALA A 318 9.02 15.13 4.81
N GLY A 319 9.54 14.47 3.77
CA GLY A 319 10.88 14.76 3.21
C GLY A 319 12.01 13.99 3.87
N GLN A 320 11.81 13.36 5.04
CA GLN A 320 12.81 12.45 5.60
C GLN A 320 12.99 11.21 4.72
N THR A 321 14.22 10.71 4.64
CA THR A 321 14.56 9.53 3.86
C THR A 321 15.19 8.45 4.72
N PHE A 322 14.98 7.19 4.33
CA PHE A 322 15.67 6.04 4.89
C PHE A 322 15.88 4.96 3.81
N THR A 323 16.85 4.10 4.01
CA THR A 323 17.13 2.99 3.10
C THR A 323 16.54 1.70 3.68
N ALA A 324 15.78 0.98 2.87
CA ALA A 324 15.14 -0.29 3.21
C ALA A 324 15.84 -1.46 2.50
N GLY A 325 17.11 -1.71 2.83
CA GLY A 325 17.91 -2.83 2.33
C GLY A 325 17.80 -3.03 0.83
N LYS A 326 17.33 -4.20 0.41
CA LYS A 326 17.18 -4.59 -1.02
C LYS A 326 16.21 -3.69 -1.81
N LEU A 327 15.29 -3.00 -1.15
CA LEU A 327 14.29 -2.16 -1.80
C LEU A 327 14.81 -0.74 -2.12
N GLY A 328 15.99 -0.36 -1.59
CA GLY A 328 16.56 0.96 -1.83
C GLY A 328 16.03 2.05 -0.89
N SER A 329 16.04 3.29 -1.35
CA SER A 329 15.70 4.47 -0.54
C SER A 329 14.26 4.89 -0.71
N PHE A 330 13.61 5.23 0.40
CA PHE A 330 12.24 5.72 0.46
C PHE A 330 12.20 7.09 1.12
N THR A 331 11.20 7.88 0.73
CA THR A 331 10.94 9.21 1.29
C THR A 331 9.61 9.22 1.99
N VAL A 332 9.57 9.76 3.20
CA VAL A 332 8.32 10.02 3.91
C VAL A 332 7.55 11.13 3.19
N GLY A 333 6.38 10.82 2.71
CA GLY A 333 5.48 11.75 2.05
C GLY A 333 4.62 12.55 3.03
N ALA A 334 3.60 13.21 2.49
CA ALA A 334 2.56 13.86 3.28
C ALA A 334 1.88 12.85 4.21
N ASP A 335 1.25 13.37 5.27
CA ASP A 335 0.49 12.57 6.24
C ASP A 335 1.26 11.38 6.83
N LYS A 336 2.61 11.48 6.91
CA LYS A 336 3.49 10.43 7.42
C LYS A 336 3.29 9.10 6.68
N THR A 337 3.20 9.15 5.36
CA THR A 337 3.02 7.97 4.51
C THR A 337 4.27 7.69 3.69
N VAL A 338 4.62 6.42 3.55
CA VAL A 338 5.64 5.93 2.62
C VAL A 338 4.96 4.97 1.67
N LEU A 339 5.03 5.28 0.38
CA LEU A 339 4.43 4.47 -0.68
C LEU A 339 5.43 3.42 -1.16
N LEU A 340 5.00 2.14 -1.19
CA LEU A 340 5.83 1.04 -1.70
C LEU A 340 6.02 1.17 -3.22
N GLY A 341 4.93 1.30 -3.99
CA GLY A 341 4.98 1.44 -5.44
C GLY A 341 3.67 1.08 -6.12
N PRO A 342 3.65 1.03 -7.48
CA PRO A 342 2.44 0.65 -8.21
C PRO A 342 2.11 -0.84 -8.03
N PRO A 343 0.83 -1.23 -8.17
CA PRO A 343 0.44 -2.64 -8.19
C PRO A 343 0.87 -3.32 -9.49
N PHE A 344 0.93 -4.65 -9.48
CA PHE A 344 1.11 -5.49 -10.66
C PHE A 344 -0.25 -6.01 -11.12
N VAL A 345 -0.50 -5.99 -12.44
CA VAL A 345 -1.64 -6.69 -13.03
C VAL A 345 -1.22 -8.09 -13.44
N PHE A 346 -1.88 -9.09 -12.90
CA PHE A 346 -1.65 -10.50 -13.17
C PHE A 346 -2.67 -11.02 -14.19
N SER A 347 -2.19 -11.87 -15.08
CA SER A 347 -2.99 -12.55 -16.11
C SER A 347 -2.29 -13.84 -16.53
N ALA A 348 -2.86 -14.60 -17.45
CA ALA A 348 -2.22 -15.80 -18.00
C ALA A 348 -0.83 -15.53 -18.62
N ALA A 349 -0.55 -14.29 -19.02
CA ALA A 349 0.73 -13.93 -19.65
C ALA A 349 1.90 -13.88 -18.64
N ASN A 350 1.65 -13.60 -17.37
CA ASN A 350 2.72 -13.32 -16.41
C ASN A 350 2.59 -14.03 -15.05
N ILE A 351 1.43 -14.57 -14.70
CA ILE A 351 1.17 -15.09 -13.35
C ILE A 351 2.16 -16.19 -12.91
N ASN A 352 2.68 -16.96 -13.85
CA ASN A 352 3.65 -18.03 -13.56
C ASN A 352 5.05 -17.52 -13.19
N GLN A 353 5.30 -16.21 -13.30
CA GLN A 353 6.56 -15.59 -12.89
C GLN A 353 6.57 -15.24 -11.40
N PHE A 354 5.45 -15.39 -10.72
CA PHE A 354 5.26 -15.04 -9.31
C PHE A 354 4.89 -16.28 -8.49
N ASN A 355 5.31 -16.29 -7.22
CA ASN A 355 5.17 -17.42 -6.31
C ASN A 355 4.91 -16.95 -4.86
N PHE A 356 3.97 -16.07 -4.69
CA PHE A 356 3.54 -15.57 -3.38
C PHE A 356 2.02 -15.48 -3.26
#